data_3c14dd0f838f5e7c23e1f182e253b089
#
_entry.id   3c14dd0f838f5e7c23e1f182e253b089
#
_cell.length_a   1.000
_cell.length_b   1.000
_cell.length_c   1.000
_cell.angle_alpha   90.00
_cell.angle_beta   90.00
_cell.angle_gamma   90.00
#
_symmetry.space_group_name_H-M   'P 1'
#
loop_
_entity.id
_entity.type
_entity.pdbx_description
1 polymer ?
#
loop_
_entity_poly.entity_id
_entity_poly.type
_entity_poly.pdbx_seq_one_letter_code
_entity_poly.pdbx_strand_id
1 'polypeptide(L)'
;MKKLVSLLTAALLLAVLPAALAEGLTLEGAVQAGRTLSITAPYSGTVGDFTAKAGDAVSAGEALFAIATQKVYAEADGTVTGLFAAAGDSAQTVQERYGALCYIEDDVRYKAVCTNAGADGDIEDRIVHAGEAVYIKSTQNTSRKGEGIVTAVSAEGYTVEITRMNDLNLNESVKIYRDSDYDADSCIGSGRTAAVPATAVNATGSVLRVCVSDGQHVRRGDLLFEIVPDALDGLRGGDGTVTMPEDGVLLSVSAQSGAQAAKDAVLATYCPAGELEVICPVDEDDLSALRVGARVSVALDALPGETLDGTLEAIAHAPNAEGSYDVTVSLRDTENVRIGMSATVRP
;
A
#
# COMPACT_ATOMS: atom_id res chain seq x y z
N MET A 1 27.78 -70.56 -60.68
CA MET A 1 26.72 -71.44 -60.19
C MET A 1 26.16 -70.82 -58.94
N LYS A 2 25.02 -70.17 -59.11
CA LYS A 2 23.77 -70.45 -58.38
C LYS A 2 23.88 -70.38 -56.85
N LYS A 3 23.27 -69.48 -56.13
CA LYS A 3 21.82 -69.42 -55.89
C LYS A 3 21.45 -68.07 -55.26
N LEU A 4 20.36 -67.52 -55.74
CA LEU A 4 19.51 -66.47 -55.07
C LEU A 4 19.16 -66.90 -53.66
N VAL A 5 19.27 -65.97 -52.76
CA VAL A 5 18.44 -65.99 -51.54
C VAL A 5 17.77 -64.58 -51.42
N SER A 6 16.50 -64.60 -51.69
CA SER A 6 15.58 -63.47 -51.50
C SER A 6 15.36 -63.25 -49.98
N LEU A 7 15.72 -62.08 -49.45
CA LEU A 7 15.40 -61.67 -48.10
C LEU A 7 14.21 -60.71 -48.18
N LEU A 8 13.06 -61.23 -47.81
CA LEU A 8 11.80 -60.47 -47.63
C LEU A 8 11.89 -59.62 -46.38
N THR A 9 12.19 -58.33 -46.52
CA THR A 9 12.03 -57.39 -45.43
C THR A 9 10.58 -56.95 -45.37
N ALA A 10 9.83 -57.55 -44.44
CA ALA A 10 8.52 -57.05 -44.03
C ALA A 10 8.70 -55.72 -43.29
N ALA A 11 8.50 -54.60 -43.97
CA ALA A 11 8.34 -53.29 -43.38
C ALA A 11 6.96 -53.26 -42.68
N LEU A 12 6.98 -53.39 -41.38
CA LEU A 12 5.81 -53.13 -40.53
C LEU A 12 5.53 -51.63 -40.54
N LEU A 13 4.73 -51.17 -41.49
CA LEU A 13 4.14 -49.84 -41.46
C LEU A 13 3.13 -49.84 -40.28
N LEU A 14 3.56 -49.29 -39.15
CA LEU A 14 2.62 -48.89 -38.12
C LEU A 14 1.85 -47.67 -38.69
N ALA A 15 0.71 -47.93 -39.30
CA ALA A 15 -0.28 -46.93 -39.63
C ALA A 15 -0.81 -46.40 -38.30
N VAL A 16 -0.31 -45.24 -37.87
CA VAL A 16 -1.02 -44.40 -36.94
C VAL A 16 -2.27 -43.95 -37.71
N LEU A 17 -3.35 -44.67 -37.51
CA LEU A 17 -4.67 -44.18 -37.93
C LEU A 17 -4.88 -42.88 -37.12
N PRO A 18 -5.08 -41.72 -37.78
CA PRO A 18 -5.69 -40.61 -37.12
C PRO A 18 -7.05 -41.14 -36.65
N ALA A 19 -7.34 -41.04 -35.36
CA ALA A 19 -8.69 -41.28 -34.83
C ALA A 19 -9.65 -40.47 -35.70
N ALA A 20 -10.48 -41.15 -36.49
CA ALA A 20 -11.54 -40.52 -37.26
C ALA A 20 -12.45 -39.87 -36.22
N LEU A 21 -12.30 -38.58 -36.04
CA LEU A 21 -13.26 -37.74 -35.35
C LEU A 21 -14.54 -37.77 -36.18
N ALA A 22 -15.68 -37.84 -35.55
CA ALA A 22 -16.97 -37.91 -36.24
C ALA A 22 -17.09 -36.71 -37.17
N GLU A 23 -16.89 -36.94 -38.50
CA GLU A 23 -17.12 -35.90 -39.50
C GLU A 23 -18.60 -35.52 -39.45
N GLY A 24 -18.87 -34.29 -38.89
CA GLY A 24 -20.22 -33.72 -38.83
C GLY A 24 -20.73 -33.34 -37.43
N LEU A 25 -20.07 -33.75 -36.31
CA LEU A 25 -20.51 -33.33 -34.98
C LEU A 25 -20.08 -31.88 -34.78
N THR A 26 -21.05 -31.06 -34.41
CA THR A 26 -20.84 -29.64 -34.08
C THR A 26 -21.42 -29.39 -32.70
N LEU A 27 -20.59 -28.87 -31.80
CA LEU A 27 -21.04 -28.55 -30.44
C LEU A 27 -21.22 -27.04 -30.36
N GLU A 28 -22.34 -26.61 -29.80
CA GLU A 28 -22.59 -25.21 -29.50
C GLU A 28 -22.30 -24.94 -28.03
N GLY A 29 -21.65 -23.81 -27.72
CA GLY A 29 -21.30 -23.47 -26.37
C GLY A 29 -21.06 -21.97 -26.20
N ALA A 30 -20.59 -21.61 -25.03
CA ALA A 30 -20.24 -20.23 -24.73
C ALA A 30 -18.89 -20.16 -24.01
N VAL A 31 -18.18 -19.06 -24.26
CA VAL A 31 -16.93 -18.77 -23.56
C VAL A 31 -17.22 -18.44 -22.09
N GLN A 32 -16.51 -19.11 -21.21
CA GLN A 32 -16.58 -18.92 -19.77
C GLN A 32 -15.16 -18.76 -19.17
N ALA A 33 -15.10 -18.35 -17.90
CA ALA A 33 -13.87 -18.34 -17.15
C ALA A 33 -13.53 -19.75 -16.70
N GLY A 34 -12.42 -20.30 -17.11
CA GLY A 34 -11.96 -21.63 -16.68
C GLY A 34 -11.45 -21.61 -15.24
N ARG A 35 -10.87 -20.48 -14.81
CA ARG A 35 -10.40 -20.27 -13.45
C ARG A 35 -10.82 -18.92 -12.91
N THR A 36 -11.25 -18.91 -11.66
CA THR A 36 -11.60 -17.68 -10.94
C THR A 36 -10.65 -17.49 -9.78
N LEU A 37 -9.99 -16.35 -9.74
CA LEU A 37 -9.12 -15.92 -8.65
C LEU A 37 -9.69 -14.67 -7.98
N SER A 38 -9.31 -14.46 -6.71
CA SER A 38 -9.79 -13.33 -5.93
C SER A 38 -8.67 -12.32 -5.69
N ILE A 39 -9.02 -11.04 -5.79
CA ILE A 39 -8.20 -9.92 -5.37
C ILE A 39 -8.72 -9.49 -4.01
N THR A 40 -7.88 -9.54 -2.98
CA THR A 40 -8.26 -9.24 -1.61
C THR A 40 -7.57 -7.99 -1.08
N ALA A 41 -8.18 -7.39 -0.05
CA ALA A 41 -7.60 -6.27 0.67
C ALA A 41 -6.39 -6.74 1.50
N PRO A 42 -5.20 -6.15 1.33
CA PRO A 42 -4.01 -6.56 2.07
C PRO A 42 -4.05 -6.13 3.55
N TYR A 43 -4.87 -5.16 3.90
CA TYR A 43 -5.16 -4.66 5.25
C TYR A 43 -6.51 -3.96 5.26
N SER A 44 -7.02 -3.69 6.46
CA SER A 44 -8.30 -2.98 6.64
C SER A 44 -8.14 -1.48 6.39
N GLY A 45 -9.11 -0.89 5.72
CA GLY A 45 -9.14 0.55 5.45
C GLY A 45 -10.32 0.96 4.58
N THR A 46 -10.43 2.26 4.33
CA THR A 46 -11.45 2.79 3.43
C THR A 46 -10.99 2.65 1.98
N VAL A 47 -11.84 2.04 1.15
CA VAL A 47 -11.59 1.95 -0.29
C VAL A 47 -11.76 3.33 -0.93
N GLY A 48 -10.75 3.81 -1.62
CA GLY A 48 -10.78 5.04 -2.39
C GLY A 48 -11.64 4.92 -3.65
N ASP A 49 -11.66 6.00 -4.45
CA ASP A 49 -12.34 5.97 -5.73
C ASP A 49 -11.59 5.09 -6.73
N PHE A 50 -12.34 4.34 -7.52
CA PHE A 50 -11.82 3.46 -8.56
C PHE A 50 -12.76 3.45 -9.79
N THR A 51 -12.25 2.99 -10.92
CA THR A 51 -12.99 2.94 -12.20
C THR A 51 -13.19 1.52 -12.70
N ALA A 52 -12.52 0.53 -12.11
CA ALA A 52 -12.56 -0.86 -12.50
C ALA A 52 -13.98 -1.44 -12.47
N LYS A 53 -14.35 -2.19 -13.50
CA LYS A 53 -15.68 -2.80 -13.66
C LYS A 53 -15.55 -4.25 -14.09
N ALA A 54 -16.62 -5.02 -13.81
CA ALA A 54 -16.74 -6.37 -14.37
C ALA A 54 -16.72 -6.32 -15.91
N GLY A 55 -15.93 -7.18 -16.52
CA GLY A 55 -15.69 -7.25 -17.95
C GLY A 55 -14.46 -6.46 -18.44
N ASP A 56 -13.81 -5.68 -17.59
CA ASP A 56 -12.58 -4.97 -17.96
C ASP A 56 -11.41 -5.95 -18.11
N ALA A 57 -10.66 -5.81 -19.21
CA ALA A 57 -9.37 -6.47 -19.36
C ALA A 57 -8.30 -5.59 -18.70
N VAL A 58 -7.53 -6.17 -17.80
CA VAL A 58 -6.57 -5.46 -16.95
C VAL A 58 -5.21 -6.16 -17.03
N SER A 59 -4.15 -5.37 -17.12
CA SER A 59 -2.78 -5.87 -17.19
C SER A 59 -2.14 -6.05 -15.82
N ALA A 60 -1.15 -6.93 -15.73
CA ALA A 60 -0.34 -7.14 -14.54
C ALA A 60 0.28 -5.83 -14.05
N GLY A 61 0.16 -5.56 -12.73
CA GLY A 61 0.67 -4.34 -12.10
C GLY A 61 -0.22 -3.11 -12.26
N GLU A 62 -1.31 -3.18 -13.01
CA GLU A 62 -2.27 -2.07 -13.12
C GLU A 62 -2.98 -1.85 -11.79
N ALA A 63 -3.12 -0.57 -11.39
CA ALA A 63 -3.76 -0.18 -10.14
C ALA A 63 -5.28 -0.33 -10.27
N LEU A 64 -5.89 -1.12 -9.39
CA LEU A 64 -7.32 -1.36 -9.34
C LEU A 64 -8.02 -0.56 -8.26
N PHE A 65 -7.49 -0.64 -7.04
CA PHE A 65 -8.08 -0.01 -5.87
C PHE A 65 -6.99 0.70 -5.07
N ALA A 66 -7.35 1.77 -4.37
CA ALA A 66 -6.55 2.37 -3.33
C ALA A 66 -7.24 2.12 -1.97
N ILE A 67 -6.49 1.66 -0.97
CA ILE A 67 -6.99 1.52 0.40
C ILE A 67 -6.31 2.60 1.23
N ALA A 68 -7.12 3.45 1.87
CA ALA A 68 -6.62 4.57 2.65
C ALA A 68 -5.79 4.09 3.85
N THR A 69 -4.63 4.72 4.03
CA THR A 69 -3.72 4.53 5.17
C THR A 69 -3.90 5.66 6.18
N GLN A 70 -3.56 5.39 7.43
CA GLN A 70 -3.43 6.44 8.43
C GLN A 70 -2.08 7.14 8.22
N LYS A 71 -2.12 8.47 8.05
CA LYS A 71 -0.93 9.30 7.86
C LYS A 71 -0.51 9.93 9.17
N VAL A 72 0.77 9.82 9.49
CA VAL A 72 1.40 10.43 10.68
C VAL A 72 2.29 11.56 10.21
N TYR A 73 2.01 12.76 10.71
CA TYR A 73 2.68 14.00 10.31
C TYR A 73 3.54 14.55 11.43
N ALA A 74 4.56 15.33 11.07
CA ALA A 74 5.35 16.09 12.02
C ALA A 74 4.50 17.14 12.75
N GLU A 75 4.58 17.17 14.08
CA GLU A 75 3.86 18.15 14.91
C GLU A 75 4.65 19.42 15.18
N ALA A 76 5.98 19.39 14.89
CA ALA A 76 6.89 20.50 15.08
C ALA A 76 7.90 20.56 13.92
N ASP A 77 8.52 21.72 13.76
CA ASP A 77 9.69 21.88 12.89
C ASP A 77 10.92 21.34 13.64
N GLY A 78 11.87 20.72 12.92
CA GLY A 78 13.07 20.20 13.55
C GLY A 78 13.75 19.08 12.75
N THR A 79 14.69 18.41 13.38
CA THR A 79 15.46 17.33 12.78
C THR A 79 15.00 15.97 13.33
N VAL A 80 14.70 15.03 12.43
CA VAL A 80 14.37 13.65 12.81
C VAL A 80 15.60 12.97 13.40
N THR A 81 15.45 12.45 14.61
CA THR A 81 16.52 11.72 15.32
C THR A 81 15.98 10.40 15.87
N GLY A 82 16.81 9.37 15.89
CA GLY A 82 16.43 8.06 16.39
C GLY A 82 15.24 7.48 15.62
N LEU A 83 15.36 7.40 14.30
CA LEU A 83 14.39 6.69 13.47
C LEU A 83 14.52 5.20 13.72
N PHE A 84 13.64 4.65 14.57
CA PHE A 84 13.67 3.25 15.02
C PHE A 84 12.74 2.35 14.21
N ALA A 85 11.70 2.93 13.61
CA ALA A 85 10.69 2.20 12.88
C ALA A 85 11.13 1.93 11.43
N ALA A 86 10.87 0.71 10.97
CA ALA A 86 11.02 0.29 9.59
C ALA A 86 9.68 -0.19 9.02
N ALA A 87 9.57 -0.24 7.69
CA ALA A 87 8.40 -0.79 7.04
C ALA A 87 8.22 -2.29 7.41
N GLY A 88 7.02 -2.65 7.82
CA GLY A 88 6.67 -3.97 8.33
C GLY A 88 6.65 -4.09 9.86
N ASP A 89 7.17 -3.10 10.59
CA ASP A 89 7.21 -3.14 12.05
C ASP A 89 5.83 -2.84 12.67
N SER A 90 5.57 -3.46 13.82
CA SER A 90 4.48 -3.03 14.69
C SER A 90 4.89 -1.74 15.41
N ALA A 91 4.11 -0.67 15.21
CA ALA A 91 4.35 0.62 15.85
C ALA A 91 4.41 0.49 17.38
N GLN A 92 3.52 -0.32 17.98
CA GLN A 92 3.50 -0.57 19.42
C GLN A 92 4.79 -1.23 19.92
N THR A 93 5.28 -2.26 19.22
CA THR A 93 6.52 -2.95 19.62
C THR A 93 7.73 -2.02 19.58
N VAL A 94 7.81 -1.15 18.56
CA VAL A 94 8.88 -0.15 18.45
C VAL A 94 8.80 0.85 19.60
N GLN A 95 7.61 1.37 19.91
CA GLN A 95 7.39 2.31 21.00
C GLN A 95 7.68 1.70 22.38
N GLU A 96 7.31 0.46 22.63
CA GLU A 96 7.62 -0.24 23.88
C GLU A 96 9.14 -0.39 24.10
N ARG A 97 9.89 -0.54 22.99
CA ARG A 97 11.34 -0.72 23.06
C ARG A 97 12.13 0.59 23.10
N TYR A 98 11.70 1.60 22.36
CA TYR A 98 12.48 2.83 22.12
C TYR A 98 11.78 4.11 22.61
N GLY A 99 10.52 4.02 23.04
CA GLY A 99 9.72 5.14 23.51
C GLY A 99 8.95 5.88 22.40
N ALA A 100 9.38 5.74 21.13
CA ALA A 100 8.75 6.38 19.97
C ALA A 100 9.11 5.64 18.67
N LEU A 101 8.44 5.97 17.57
CA LEU A 101 8.84 5.55 16.22
C LEU A 101 10.08 6.33 15.75
N CYS A 102 10.10 7.61 16.03
CA CYS A 102 11.25 8.52 15.92
C CYS A 102 11.04 9.70 16.88
N TYR A 103 12.05 10.52 17.00
CA TYR A 103 11.97 11.80 17.70
C TYR A 103 12.19 12.95 16.70
N ILE A 104 11.58 14.10 16.96
CA ILE A 104 11.87 15.36 16.27
C ILE A 104 12.59 16.25 17.28
N GLU A 105 13.85 16.53 17.02
CA GLU A 105 14.64 17.48 17.79
C GLU A 105 14.38 18.88 17.24
N ASP A 106 13.76 19.73 18.05
CA ASP A 106 13.38 21.09 17.70
C ASP A 106 14.63 21.91 17.30
N ASP A 107 14.49 22.80 16.34
CA ASP A 107 15.55 23.73 15.93
C ASP A 107 15.98 24.63 17.10
N VAL A 108 15.05 24.91 17.99
CA VAL A 108 15.32 25.63 19.24
C VAL A 108 15.53 24.62 20.37
N ARG A 109 16.81 24.44 20.69
CA ARG A 109 17.22 23.43 21.67
C ARG A 109 17.10 23.84 23.10
N TYR A 110 16.97 25.15 23.39
CA TYR A 110 17.03 25.69 24.73
C TYR A 110 15.93 26.72 25.00
N LYS A 111 15.42 26.70 26.22
CA LYS A 111 14.43 27.65 26.71
C LYS A 111 14.78 28.12 28.12
N ALA A 112 14.24 29.26 28.54
CA ALA A 112 14.20 29.64 29.93
C ALA A 112 12.74 29.70 30.40
N VAL A 113 12.45 29.01 31.52
CA VAL A 113 11.17 29.08 32.20
C VAL A 113 11.29 30.16 33.28
N CYS A 114 10.50 31.24 33.16
CA CYS A 114 10.66 32.46 33.87
C CYS A 114 9.39 32.85 34.62
N THR A 115 9.59 33.62 35.66
CA THR A 115 8.53 34.30 36.40
C THR A 115 8.86 35.79 36.54
N ASN A 116 7.90 36.61 36.90
CA ASN A 116 8.13 38.04 37.16
C ASN A 116 8.85 38.30 38.49
N ALA A 117 9.30 37.25 39.19
CA ALA A 117 10.07 37.38 40.40
C ALA A 117 11.40 38.09 40.17
N GLY A 118 11.67 39.18 40.90
CA GLY A 118 12.85 39.98 40.74
C GLY A 118 12.86 40.94 39.54
N ALA A 119 11.66 41.17 38.97
CA ALA A 119 11.46 42.27 38.04
C ALA A 119 11.59 43.61 38.74
N ASP A 120 12.29 44.53 38.14
CA ASP A 120 12.40 45.92 38.57
C ASP A 120 11.52 46.82 37.67
N GLY A 121 11.42 48.09 37.95
CA GLY A 121 10.58 49.07 37.23
C GLY A 121 9.16 49.14 37.71
N ASP A 122 8.33 49.95 37.06
CA ASP A 122 6.91 50.16 37.38
C ASP A 122 6.05 48.96 36.95
N ILE A 123 4.78 48.95 37.42
CA ILE A 123 3.86 47.82 37.16
C ILE A 123 3.69 47.58 35.63
N GLU A 124 3.66 48.67 34.86
CA GLU A 124 3.49 48.60 33.40
C GLU A 124 4.72 47.93 32.73
N ASP A 125 5.91 48.17 33.27
CA ASP A 125 7.16 47.58 32.76
C ASP A 125 7.29 46.08 33.04
N ARG A 126 6.47 45.56 33.98
CA ARG A 126 6.43 44.12 34.34
C ARG A 126 5.50 43.29 33.49
N ILE A 127 4.72 43.93 32.60
CA ILE A 127 3.82 43.20 31.70
C ILE A 127 4.65 42.65 30.52
N VAL A 128 4.71 41.33 30.45
CA VAL A 128 5.47 40.61 29.40
C VAL A 128 4.52 40.18 28.30
N HIS A 129 4.92 40.36 27.05
CA HIS A 129 4.13 39.95 25.88
C HIS A 129 4.85 38.86 25.05
N ALA A 130 4.09 37.96 24.49
CA ALA A 130 4.62 37.01 23.50
C ALA A 130 5.13 37.77 22.28
N GLY A 131 6.29 37.34 21.75
CA GLY A 131 6.99 37.98 20.65
C GLY A 131 8.05 39.02 21.05
N GLU A 132 8.16 39.39 22.33
CA GLU A 132 9.19 40.31 22.81
C GLU A 132 10.59 39.66 22.65
N ALA A 133 11.54 40.41 22.04
CA ALA A 133 12.95 40.06 22.08
C ALA A 133 13.54 40.44 23.46
N VAL A 134 14.29 39.50 24.04
CA VAL A 134 14.85 39.67 25.39
C VAL A 134 16.27 39.24 25.48
N TYR A 135 16.97 39.79 26.49
CA TYR A 135 18.36 39.51 26.81
C TYR A 135 18.43 38.74 28.13
N ILE A 136 19.30 37.74 28.14
CA ILE A 136 19.44 36.78 29.22
C ILE A 136 20.81 36.92 29.86
N LYS A 137 20.86 36.99 31.20
CA LYS A 137 22.10 37.08 31.94
C LYS A 137 22.13 36.11 33.11
N SER A 138 23.18 35.33 33.21
CA SER A 138 23.36 34.42 34.33
C SER A 138 23.49 35.18 35.66
N THR A 139 22.85 34.67 36.71
CA THR A 139 23.00 35.16 38.06
C THR A 139 24.26 34.63 38.74
N GLN A 140 24.82 33.53 38.28
CA GLN A 140 26.01 32.89 38.82
C GLN A 140 27.30 33.43 38.23
N ASN A 141 27.26 33.71 36.91
CA ASN A 141 28.40 34.28 36.18
C ASN A 141 27.90 35.33 35.20
N THR A 142 28.10 36.60 35.54
CA THR A 142 27.59 37.76 34.78
C THR A 142 28.18 37.92 33.38
N SER A 143 29.27 37.20 33.05
CA SER A 143 29.83 37.17 31.69
C SER A 143 29.04 36.22 30.76
N ARG A 144 28.24 35.30 31.31
CA ARG A 144 27.42 34.41 30.54
C ARG A 144 26.07 35.08 30.21
N LYS A 145 25.81 35.18 28.95
CA LYS A 145 24.70 35.94 28.40
C LYS A 145 23.99 35.12 27.32
N GLY A 146 22.81 35.54 26.92
CA GLY A 146 22.04 34.95 25.84
C GLY A 146 21.05 35.94 25.29
N GLU A 147 20.42 35.58 24.21
CA GLU A 147 19.29 36.31 23.59
C GLU A 147 18.17 35.34 23.35
N GLY A 148 16.93 35.82 23.38
CA GLY A 148 15.76 34.99 23.18
C GLY A 148 14.53 35.79 22.82
N ILE A 149 13.46 35.05 22.58
CA ILE A 149 12.13 35.60 22.28
C ILE A 149 11.14 34.99 23.27
N VAL A 150 10.25 35.79 23.83
CA VAL A 150 9.14 35.31 24.65
C VAL A 150 8.14 34.60 23.76
N THR A 151 7.93 33.30 23.98
CA THR A 151 7.02 32.49 23.15
C THR A 151 5.69 32.18 23.80
N ALA A 152 5.65 32.17 25.15
CA ALA A 152 4.42 31.94 25.89
C ALA A 152 4.37 32.77 27.16
N VAL A 153 3.17 33.28 27.47
CA VAL A 153 2.91 34.03 28.70
C VAL A 153 1.67 33.42 29.36
N SER A 154 1.74 33.20 30.67
CA SER A 154 0.66 32.69 31.51
C SER A 154 0.55 33.48 32.83
N ALA A 155 -0.46 33.15 33.64
CA ALA A 155 -0.59 33.73 34.98
C ALA A 155 0.57 33.36 35.93
N GLU A 156 1.26 32.26 35.66
CA GLU A 156 2.34 31.73 36.52
C GLU A 156 3.72 32.23 36.09
N GLY A 157 3.83 32.75 34.87
CA GLY A 157 5.09 33.21 34.31
C GLY A 157 5.14 33.18 32.78
N TYR A 158 6.34 33.13 32.22
CA TYR A 158 6.53 33.14 30.77
C TYR A 158 7.69 32.25 30.38
N THR A 159 7.68 31.83 29.12
CA THR A 159 8.76 31.03 28.50
C THR A 159 9.49 31.87 27.50
N VAL A 160 10.79 31.86 27.59
CA VAL A 160 11.70 32.46 26.61
C VAL A 160 12.38 31.34 25.83
N GLU A 161 12.22 31.38 24.53
CA GLU A 161 12.98 30.57 23.58
C GLU A 161 14.36 31.21 23.40
N ILE A 162 15.43 30.45 23.66
CA ILE A 162 16.80 30.98 23.61
C ILE A 162 17.32 30.83 22.19
N THR A 163 17.41 31.95 21.46
CA THR A 163 17.88 32.00 20.07
C THR A 163 19.40 32.05 19.99
N ARG A 164 20.05 32.59 21.03
CA ARG A 164 21.53 32.62 21.12
C ARG A 164 21.97 32.34 22.55
N MET A 165 22.75 31.27 22.72
CA MET A 165 23.20 30.79 24.02
C MET A 165 24.72 31.06 24.16
N ASN A 166 25.09 32.33 24.47
CA ASN A 166 26.48 32.72 24.66
C ASN A 166 26.97 32.23 26.03
N ASP A 167 27.58 31.05 26.07
CA ASP A 167 28.16 30.38 27.25
C ASP A 167 27.20 30.13 28.43
N LEU A 168 25.89 30.30 28.28
CA LEU A 168 24.91 29.87 29.27
C LEU A 168 24.92 28.34 29.39
N ASN A 169 24.76 27.85 30.64
CA ASN A 169 24.63 26.42 30.88
C ASN A 169 23.14 26.01 31.03
N LEU A 170 22.90 24.72 30.90
CA LEU A 170 21.62 24.14 31.29
C LEU A 170 21.39 24.20 32.81
N ASN A 171 20.15 24.35 33.23
CA ASN A 171 19.73 24.51 34.63
C ASN A 171 20.37 25.71 35.35
N GLU A 172 20.85 26.69 34.60
CA GLU A 172 21.43 27.91 35.14
C GLU A 172 20.34 28.93 35.53
N SER A 173 20.49 29.56 36.66
CA SER A 173 19.58 30.66 37.08
C SER A 173 19.94 31.90 36.31
N VAL A 174 18.94 32.54 35.73
CA VAL A 174 19.07 33.71 34.86
C VAL A 174 18.13 34.84 35.24
N LYS A 175 18.51 36.07 34.92
CA LYS A 175 17.61 37.24 34.86
C LYS A 175 17.36 37.57 33.38
N ILE A 176 16.16 38.08 33.12
CA ILE A 176 15.68 38.43 31.77
C ILE A 176 15.51 39.94 31.71
N TYR A 177 16.00 40.53 30.62
CA TYR A 177 16.07 41.99 30.42
C TYR A 177 15.48 42.35 29.05
N ARG A 178 14.90 43.56 28.94
CA ARG A 178 14.44 44.11 27.67
C ARG A 178 15.56 44.73 26.82
N ASP A 179 16.63 45.12 27.43
CA ASP A 179 17.76 45.75 26.75
C ASP A 179 19.06 44.98 26.91
N SER A 180 20.00 45.29 26.02
CA SER A 180 21.32 44.64 25.95
C SER A 180 22.31 45.18 27.00
N ASP A 181 22.00 46.26 27.71
CA ASP A 181 22.83 46.87 28.71
C ASP A 181 22.66 46.21 30.07
N TYR A 182 21.57 45.44 30.21
CA TYR A 182 21.24 44.70 31.44
C TYR A 182 21.00 45.61 32.66
N ASP A 183 20.40 46.76 32.42
CA ASP A 183 20.04 47.71 33.47
C ASP A 183 18.95 47.15 34.38
N ALA A 184 18.95 47.54 35.64
CA ALA A 184 18.03 47.02 36.61
C ALA A 184 16.57 47.30 36.21
N ASP A 185 16.31 48.51 35.72
CA ASP A 185 14.95 48.97 35.34
C ASP A 185 14.35 48.17 34.14
N SER A 186 15.20 47.56 33.29
CA SER A 186 14.78 46.74 32.17
C SER A 186 14.57 45.26 32.53
N CYS A 187 14.77 44.88 33.80
CA CYS A 187 14.62 43.51 34.27
C CYS A 187 13.16 43.12 34.41
N ILE A 188 12.69 42.18 33.59
CA ILE A 188 11.29 41.71 33.57
C ILE A 188 11.07 40.41 34.36
N GLY A 189 12.13 39.86 34.94
CA GLY A 189 11.99 38.71 35.81
C GLY A 189 13.20 37.80 35.86
N SER A 190 13.03 36.63 36.42
CA SER A 190 14.07 35.63 36.58
C SER A 190 13.53 34.24 36.24
N GLY A 191 14.43 33.36 35.88
CA GLY A 191 14.10 32.00 35.48
C GLY A 191 15.28 31.02 35.53
N ARG A 192 15.06 29.90 34.88
CA ARG A 192 16.07 28.85 34.76
C ARG A 192 16.09 28.34 33.33
N THR A 193 17.30 28.18 32.80
CA THR A 193 17.52 27.57 31.47
C THR A 193 17.20 26.08 31.51
N ALA A 194 16.59 25.58 30.45
CA ALA A 194 16.25 24.17 30.28
C ALA A 194 16.43 23.75 28.81
N ALA A 195 16.67 22.48 28.57
CA ALA A 195 16.59 21.94 27.23
C ALA A 195 15.10 21.83 26.79
N VAL A 196 14.87 22.01 25.51
CA VAL A 196 13.61 21.62 24.89
C VAL A 196 13.72 20.12 24.61
N PRO A 197 12.85 19.29 25.17
CA PRO A 197 12.89 17.85 24.89
C PRO A 197 12.48 17.59 23.44
N ALA A 198 13.09 16.60 22.80
CA ALA A 198 12.67 16.14 21.50
C ALA A 198 11.22 15.63 21.55
N THR A 199 10.45 15.92 20.52
CA THR A 199 9.06 15.48 20.38
C THR A 199 9.03 14.01 19.93
N ALA A 200 8.39 13.15 20.73
CA ALA A 200 8.21 11.75 20.39
C ALA A 200 7.09 11.58 19.37
N VAL A 201 7.35 10.89 18.29
CA VAL A 201 6.36 10.54 17.25
C VAL A 201 5.84 9.14 17.53
N ASN A 202 4.55 9.04 17.79
CA ASN A 202 3.87 7.80 18.16
C ASN A 202 2.69 7.52 17.22
N ALA A 203 2.37 6.23 17.04
CA ALA A 203 1.22 5.79 16.26
C ALA A 203 0.73 4.41 16.74
N THR A 204 -0.43 3.97 16.25
CA THR A 204 -0.98 2.64 16.53
C THR A 204 -1.15 1.87 15.22
N GLY A 205 -0.85 0.56 15.23
CA GLY A 205 -0.93 -0.31 14.05
C GLY A 205 0.45 -0.74 13.56
N SER A 206 0.56 -1.02 12.27
CA SER A 206 1.81 -1.45 11.62
C SER A 206 2.29 -0.41 10.62
N VAL A 207 3.60 -0.22 10.57
CA VAL A 207 4.25 0.75 9.67
C VAL A 207 4.26 0.18 8.24
N LEU A 208 3.42 0.73 7.38
CA LEU A 208 3.40 0.35 5.96
C LEU A 208 4.57 1.01 5.22
N ARG A 209 4.79 2.31 5.46
CA ARG A 209 5.83 3.09 4.79
C ARG A 209 6.44 4.11 5.74
N VAL A 210 7.77 4.26 5.64
CA VAL A 210 8.54 5.33 6.27
C VAL A 210 8.83 6.38 5.20
N CYS A 211 8.44 7.63 5.46
CA CYS A 211 8.52 8.73 4.49
C CYS A 211 9.66 9.71 4.80
N VAL A 212 10.43 9.46 5.85
CA VAL A 212 11.55 10.31 6.29
C VAL A 212 12.82 9.50 6.53
N SER A 213 13.93 10.18 6.65
CA SER A 213 15.24 9.59 6.99
C SER A 213 15.75 10.15 8.31
N ASP A 214 16.57 9.37 9.00
CA ASP A 214 17.27 9.85 10.19
C ASP A 214 18.20 11.02 9.82
N GLY A 215 18.20 12.08 10.61
CA GLY A 215 18.91 13.33 10.33
C GLY A 215 18.22 14.27 9.33
N GLN A 216 17.06 13.91 8.77
CA GLN A 216 16.32 14.79 7.88
C GLN A 216 15.65 15.92 8.65
N HIS A 217 15.78 17.15 8.16
CA HIS A 217 14.99 18.28 8.67
C HIS A 217 13.57 18.21 8.12
N VAL A 218 12.58 18.34 9.00
CA VAL A 218 11.15 18.32 8.70
C VAL A 218 10.46 19.57 9.22
N ARG A 219 9.36 19.91 8.58
CA ARG A 219 8.47 20.98 9.02
C ARG A 219 7.18 20.40 9.55
N ARG A 220 6.55 21.13 10.41
CA ARG A 220 5.19 20.78 10.87
C ARG A 220 4.26 20.53 9.70
N GLY A 221 3.62 19.35 9.68
CA GLY A 221 2.76 18.90 8.62
C GLY A 221 3.44 18.03 7.56
N ASP A 222 4.75 17.82 7.63
CA ASP A 222 5.43 16.87 6.74
C ASP A 222 5.04 15.43 7.11
N LEU A 223 4.82 14.59 6.09
CA LEU A 223 4.45 13.20 6.25
C LEU A 223 5.66 12.39 6.72
N LEU A 224 5.51 11.72 7.88
CA LEU A 224 6.55 10.89 8.49
C LEU A 224 6.34 9.40 8.23
N PHE A 225 5.12 8.91 8.46
CA PHE A 225 4.77 7.49 8.33
C PHE A 225 3.39 7.31 7.70
N GLU A 226 3.23 6.19 7.01
CA GLU A 226 1.92 5.63 6.69
C GLU A 226 1.73 4.34 7.48
N ILE A 227 0.61 4.28 8.20
CA ILE A 227 0.29 3.22 9.16
C ILE A 227 -1.00 2.53 8.72
N VAL A 228 -1.09 1.24 8.98
CA VAL A 228 -2.31 0.45 8.80
C VAL A 228 -2.71 -0.23 10.11
N PRO A 229 -3.99 -0.50 10.35
CA PRO A 229 -4.44 -1.05 11.63
C PRO A 229 -4.00 -2.50 11.86
N ASP A 230 -3.85 -3.28 10.80
CA ASP A 230 -3.58 -4.71 10.87
C ASP A 230 -2.08 -5.05 10.85
N ALA A 231 -1.76 -6.28 11.24
CA ALA A 231 -0.46 -6.86 11.00
C ALA A 231 -0.23 -7.08 9.50
N LEU A 232 0.97 -6.75 9.02
CA LEU A 232 1.30 -6.76 7.60
C LEU A 232 1.73 -8.13 7.06
N ASP A 233 1.91 -9.15 7.93
CA ASP A 233 2.25 -10.55 7.56
C ASP A 233 3.36 -10.68 6.51
N GLY A 234 4.38 -9.83 6.65
CA GLY A 234 5.52 -9.80 5.72
C GLY A 234 5.38 -8.84 4.54
N LEU A 235 4.24 -8.17 4.37
CA LEU A 235 4.11 -7.07 3.41
C LEU A 235 5.03 -5.92 3.86
N ARG A 236 5.96 -5.54 3.00
CA ARG A 236 6.92 -4.46 3.28
C ARG A 236 6.81 -3.40 2.20
N GLY A 237 6.45 -2.22 2.61
CA GLY A 237 6.25 -1.10 1.70
C GLY A 237 4.92 -1.17 0.95
N GLY A 238 4.63 -0.13 0.21
CA GLY A 238 3.40 0.06 -0.55
C GLY A 238 2.86 1.46 -0.33
N ASP A 239 1.96 1.87 -1.18
CA ASP A 239 1.30 3.17 -1.14
C ASP A 239 -0.22 3.06 -0.91
N GLY A 240 -0.67 1.87 -0.48
CA GLY A 240 -2.09 1.59 -0.33
C GLY A 240 -2.77 1.14 -1.61
N THR A 241 -2.02 0.95 -2.69
CA THR A 241 -2.56 0.53 -3.99
C THR A 241 -2.64 -0.99 -4.07
N VAL A 242 -3.80 -1.50 -4.44
CA VAL A 242 -4.03 -2.90 -4.80
C VAL A 242 -3.96 -3.01 -6.31
N THR A 243 -2.98 -3.78 -6.79
CA THR A 243 -2.72 -3.95 -8.23
C THR A 243 -3.16 -5.31 -8.73
N MET A 244 -3.38 -5.43 -10.03
CA MET A 244 -3.63 -6.70 -10.69
C MET A 244 -2.39 -7.60 -10.61
N PRO A 245 -2.51 -8.84 -10.12
CA PRO A 245 -1.34 -9.72 -9.95
C PRO A 245 -0.78 -10.26 -11.28
N GLU A 246 -1.62 -10.44 -12.27
CA GLU A 246 -1.31 -10.95 -13.61
C GLU A 246 -2.31 -10.42 -14.64
N ASP A 247 -2.04 -10.56 -15.93
CA ASP A 247 -2.99 -10.16 -16.98
C ASP A 247 -4.29 -10.97 -16.87
N GLY A 248 -5.44 -10.33 -17.03
CA GLY A 248 -6.71 -11.04 -16.93
C GLY A 248 -7.94 -10.16 -17.16
N VAL A 249 -9.10 -10.76 -16.96
CA VAL A 249 -10.40 -10.10 -17.10
C VAL A 249 -11.13 -10.10 -15.76
N LEU A 250 -11.61 -8.94 -15.30
CA LEU A 250 -12.40 -8.83 -14.09
C LEU A 250 -13.78 -9.48 -14.27
N LEU A 251 -14.10 -10.44 -13.42
CA LEU A 251 -15.39 -11.13 -13.43
C LEU A 251 -16.44 -10.41 -12.60
N SER A 252 -16.03 -9.93 -11.45
CA SER A 252 -16.89 -9.16 -10.55
C SER A 252 -16.07 -8.12 -9.78
N VAL A 253 -16.72 -7.03 -9.37
CA VAL A 253 -16.17 -6.03 -8.46
C VAL A 253 -17.11 -5.91 -7.28
N SER A 254 -16.66 -6.32 -6.10
CA SER A 254 -17.42 -6.28 -4.85
C SER A 254 -17.07 -5.04 -4.02
N ALA A 255 -15.93 -4.41 -4.29
CA ALA A 255 -15.51 -3.17 -3.65
C ALA A 255 -16.49 -2.02 -3.92
N GLN A 256 -16.62 -1.12 -2.96
CA GLN A 256 -17.41 0.11 -3.09
C GLN A 256 -16.57 1.30 -2.63
N SER A 257 -16.53 2.37 -3.43
CA SER A 257 -15.85 3.62 -3.06
C SER A 257 -16.42 4.18 -1.76
N GLY A 258 -15.53 4.56 -0.85
CA GLY A 258 -15.88 5.09 0.47
C GLY A 258 -16.27 4.04 1.52
N ALA A 259 -16.42 2.78 1.15
CA ALA A 259 -16.74 1.70 2.09
C ALA A 259 -15.48 1.20 2.83
N GLN A 260 -15.69 0.65 4.02
CA GLN A 260 -14.64 -0.03 4.77
C GLN A 260 -14.45 -1.45 4.24
N ALA A 261 -13.23 -1.79 3.88
CA ALA A 261 -12.82 -3.16 3.61
C ALA A 261 -12.04 -3.71 4.81
N ALA A 262 -12.35 -4.91 5.24
CA ALA A 262 -11.54 -5.63 6.21
C ALA A 262 -10.35 -6.29 5.49
N LYS A 263 -9.28 -6.58 6.22
CA LYS A 263 -8.18 -7.40 5.71
C LYS A 263 -8.72 -8.72 5.15
N ASP A 264 -8.18 -9.17 4.02
CA ASP A 264 -8.56 -10.38 3.28
C ASP A 264 -9.98 -10.35 2.67
N ALA A 265 -10.71 -9.24 2.80
CA ALA A 265 -11.99 -9.09 2.11
C ALA A 265 -11.79 -9.11 0.59
N VAL A 266 -12.66 -9.86 -0.13
CA VAL A 266 -12.63 -9.91 -1.60
C VAL A 266 -13.10 -8.59 -2.17
N LEU A 267 -12.23 -7.91 -2.91
CA LEU A 267 -12.51 -6.64 -3.59
C LEU A 267 -13.01 -6.88 -5.02
N ALA A 268 -12.45 -7.87 -5.69
CA ALA A 268 -12.83 -8.27 -7.04
C ALA A 268 -12.48 -9.74 -7.27
N THR A 269 -13.08 -10.32 -8.32
CA THR A 269 -12.65 -11.62 -8.85
C THR A 269 -12.25 -11.45 -10.30
N TYR A 270 -11.31 -12.26 -10.76
CA TYR A 270 -10.80 -12.20 -12.13
C TYR A 270 -10.52 -13.60 -12.68
N CYS A 271 -10.47 -13.69 -14.01
CA CYS A 271 -9.96 -14.83 -14.75
C CYS A 271 -8.61 -14.45 -15.37
N PRO A 272 -7.52 -15.22 -15.14
CA PRO A 272 -6.25 -14.98 -15.80
C PRO A 272 -6.36 -15.04 -17.34
N ALA A 273 -5.54 -14.24 -18.02
CA ALA A 273 -5.45 -14.30 -19.47
C ALA A 273 -4.99 -15.68 -19.93
N GLY A 274 -5.64 -16.23 -20.96
CA GLY A 274 -5.34 -17.58 -21.45
C GLY A 274 -6.05 -18.72 -20.71
N GLU A 275 -6.78 -18.44 -19.61
CA GLU A 275 -7.60 -19.42 -18.90
C GLU A 275 -9.10 -19.27 -19.22
N LEU A 276 -9.43 -18.82 -20.43
CA LEU A 276 -10.78 -18.86 -20.96
C LEU A 276 -11.09 -20.21 -21.59
N GLU A 277 -12.27 -20.71 -21.36
CA GLU A 277 -12.75 -22.01 -21.84
C GLU A 277 -14.08 -21.85 -22.56
N VAL A 278 -14.38 -22.79 -23.45
CA VAL A 278 -15.72 -22.94 -24.01
C VAL A 278 -16.39 -24.10 -23.34
N ILE A 279 -17.56 -23.85 -22.75
CA ILE A 279 -18.42 -24.88 -22.19
C ILE A 279 -19.52 -25.19 -23.19
N CYS A 280 -19.58 -26.44 -23.62
CA CYS A 280 -20.56 -26.95 -24.56
C CYS A 280 -21.46 -27.98 -23.84
N PRO A 281 -22.76 -27.73 -23.66
CA PRO A 281 -23.70 -28.77 -23.21
C PRO A 281 -23.89 -29.76 -24.35
N VAL A 282 -23.71 -31.05 -24.05
CA VAL A 282 -23.79 -32.15 -25.03
C VAL A 282 -24.73 -33.23 -24.54
N ASP A 283 -25.55 -33.77 -25.42
CA ASP A 283 -26.45 -34.87 -25.10
C ASP A 283 -25.69 -36.20 -24.91
N GLU A 284 -26.26 -37.11 -24.13
CA GLU A 284 -25.64 -38.40 -23.79
C GLU A 284 -25.27 -39.23 -25.04
N ASP A 285 -26.08 -39.16 -26.08
CA ASP A 285 -25.90 -39.91 -27.30
C ASP A 285 -24.62 -39.51 -28.06
N ASP A 286 -24.20 -38.24 -27.96
CA ASP A 286 -23.06 -37.68 -28.64
C ASP A 286 -21.72 -37.85 -27.86
N LEU A 287 -21.77 -38.17 -26.57
CA LEU A 287 -20.60 -38.34 -25.71
C LEU A 287 -19.62 -39.40 -26.23
N SER A 288 -20.17 -40.46 -26.87
CA SER A 288 -19.36 -41.56 -27.38
C SER A 288 -18.39 -41.16 -28.52
N ALA A 289 -18.69 -40.04 -29.19
CA ALA A 289 -17.86 -39.47 -30.26
C ALA A 289 -16.75 -38.58 -29.77
N LEU A 290 -16.82 -38.13 -28.49
CA LEU A 290 -15.87 -37.18 -27.89
C LEU A 290 -14.72 -37.89 -27.16
N ARG A 291 -13.53 -37.30 -27.23
CA ARG A 291 -12.35 -37.83 -26.56
C ARG A 291 -11.59 -36.69 -25.86
N VAL A 292 -11.37 -36.84 -24.57
CA VAL A 292 -10.50 -35.93 -23.79
C VAL A 292 -9.08 -35.95 -24.39
N GLY A 293 -8.49 -34.76 -24.58
CA GLY A 293 -7.20 -34.55 -25.23
C GLY A 293 -7.29 -34.38 -26.76
N ALA A 294 -8.47 -34.46 -27.35
CA ALA A 294 -8.66 -34.20 -28.78
C ALA A 294 -8.45 -32.72 -29.10
N ARG A 295 -7.78 -32.42 -30.23
CA ARG A 295 -7.72 -31.07 -30.77
C ARG A 295 -9.04 -30.77 -31.47
N VAL A 296 -9.55 -29.58 -31.25
CA VAL A 296 -10.80 -29.10 -31.80
C VAL A 296 -10.62 -27.73 -32.42
N SER A 297 -11.47 -27.41 -33.37
CA SER A 297 -11.53 -26.09 -33.98
C SER A 297 -12.70 -25.32 -33.40
N VAL A 298 -12.45 -24.11 -32.91
CA VAL A 298 -13.45 -23.25 -32.26
C VAL A 298 -13.69 -22.01 -33.12
N ALA A 299 -14.91 -21.83 -33.57
CA ALA A 299 -15.35 -20.62 -34.26
C ALA A 299 -16.23 -19.80 -33.30
N LEU A 300 -15.91 -18.51 -33.13
CA LEU A 300 -16.70 -17.60 -32.32
C LEU A 300 -17.63 -16.79 -33.23
N ASP A 301 -18.91 -16.71 -32.89
CA ASP A 301 -19.91 -15.99 -33.68
C ASP A 301 -19.57 -14.48 -33.80
N ALA A 302 -18.95 -13.94 -32.76
CA ALA A 302 -18.54 -12.53 -32.71
C ALA A 302 -17.27 -12.21 -33.51
N LEU A 303 -16.50 -13.24 -33.96
CA LEU A 303 -15.27 -13.12 -34.73
C LEU A 303 -15.36 -13.91 -36.05
N PRO A 304 -16.22 -13.46 -36.98
CA PRO A 304 -16.48 -14.22 -38.22
C PRO A 304 -15.21 -14.33 -39.08
N GLY A 305 -14.89 -15.57 -39.43
CA GLY A 305 -13.71 -15.88 -40.24
C GLY A 305 -12.43 -16.20 -39.46
N GLU A 306 -12.44 -16.05 -38.16
CA GLU A 306 -11.38 -16.51 -37.27
C GLU A 306 -11.73 -17.90 -36.72
N THR A 307 -10.75 -18.76 -36.69
CA THR A 307 -10.88 -20.10 -36.11
C THR A 307 -9.76 -20.28 -35.09
N LEU A 308 -10.12 -20.59 -33.88
CA LEU A 308 -9.18 -20.80 -32.78
C LEU A 308 -8.90 -22.29 -32.59
N ASP A 309 -7.66 -22.60 -32.23
CA ASP A 309 -7.30 -23.95 -31.82
C ASP A 309 -7.70 -24.18 -30.36
N GLY A 310 -8.46 -25.24 -30.09
CA GLY A 310 -8.81 -25.68 -28.77
C GLY A 310 -8.39 -27.11 -28.46
N THR A 311 -8.52 -27.48 -27.19
CA THR A 311 -8.34 -28.87 -26.76
C THR A 311 -9.51 -29.24 -25.86
N LEU A 312 -10.16 -30.37 -26.10
CA LEU A 312 -11.17 -30.91 -25.25
C LEU A 312 -10.52 -31.40 -23.94
N GLU A 313 -10.69 -30.65 -22.86
CA GLU A 313 -10.02 -30.94 -21.60
C GLU A 313 -10.80 -31.89 -20.70
N ALA A 314 -12.09 -31.73 -20.64
CA ALA A 314 -12.93 -32.53 -19.76
C ALA A 314 -14.33 -32.75 -20.32
N ILE A 315 -14.94 -33.83 -19.88
CA ILE A 315 -16.35 -34.13 -20.04
C ILE A 315 -16.89 -34.32 -18.62
N ALA A 316 -17.96 -33.62 -18.26
CA ALA A 316 -18.57 -33.74 -16.94
C ALA A 316 -19.04 -35.18 -16.68
N HIS A 317 -18.83 -35.67 -15.46
CA HIS A 317 -19.27 -37.03 -15.06
C HIS A 317 -20.73 -37.09 -14.64
N ALA A 318 -21.40 -35.95 -14.52
CA ALA A 318 -22.83 -35.87 -14.19
C ALA A 318 -23.50 -34.83 -15.10
N PRO A 319 -24.77 -35.05 -15.46
CA PRO A 319 -25.49 -34.08 -16.26
C PRO A 319 -25.75 -32.79 -15.46
N ASN A 320 -25.83 -31.67 -16.18
CA ASN A 320 -26.24 -30.38 -15.66
C ASN A 320 -27.75 -30.33 -15.38
N ALA A 321 -28.30 -29.19 -14.96
CA ALA A 321 -29.72 -29.05 -14.63
C ALA A 321 -30.65 -29.26 -15.83
N GLU A 322 -30.16 -29.20 -17.05
CA GLU A 322 -30.89 -29.35 -18.31
C GLU A 322 -30.81 -30.80 -18.82
N GLY A 323 -30.04 -31.66 -18.17
CA GLY A 323 -29.89 -33.08 -18.53
C GLY A 323 -28.73 -33.35 -19.51
N SER A 324 -28.00 -32.32 -19.92
CA SER A 324 -26.86 -32.42 -20.82
C SER A 324 -25.53 -32.52 -20.04
N TYR A 325 -24.47 -33.00 -20.65
CA TYR A 325 -23.14 -33.09 -20.07
C TYR A 325 -22.27 -31.93 -20.54
N ASP A 326 -21.68 -31.20 -19.62
CA ASP A 326 -20.79 -30.09 -19.95
C ASP A 326 -19.45 -30.61 -20.46
N VAL A 327 -19.10 -30.20 -21.65
CA VAL A 327 -17.79 -30.46 -22.29
C VAL A 327 -16.99 -29.20 -22.24
N THR A 328 -15.83 -29.30 -21.61
CA THR A 328 -14.89 -28.18 -21.45
C THR A 328 -13.82 -28.21 -22.53
N VAL A 329 -13.69 -27.10 -23.25
CA VAL A 329 -12.68 -26.91 -24.29
C VAL A 329 -11.79 -25.72 -23.93
N SER A 330 -10.50 -25.94 -23.70
CA SER A 330 -9.53 -24.86 -23.50
C SER A 330 -9.17 -24.18 -24.81
N LEU A 331 -8.96 -22.87 -24.77
CA LEU A 331 -8.55 -22.05 -25.89
C LEU A 331 -7.05 -21.73 -25.79
N ARG A 332 -6.33 -21.74 -26.91
CA ARG A 332 -4.90 -21.40 -26.94
C ARG A 332 -4.62 -19.92 -27.12
N ASP A 333 -5.46 -19.24 -27.90
CA ASP A 333 -5.36 -17.81 -28.16
C ASP A 333 -6.65 -17.15 -27.70
N THR A 334 -6.53 -16.21 -26.77
CA THR A 334 -7.67 -15.55 -26.12
C THR A 334 -7.63 -14.03 -26.25
N GLU A 335 -6.72 -13.47 -27.08
CA GLU A 335 -6.50 -12.00 -27.13
C GLU A 335 -7.79 -11.21 -27.46
N ASN A 336 -8.60 -11.73 -28.39
CA ASN A 336 -9.86 -11.10 -28.79
C ASN A 336 -11.11 -11.77 -28.22
N VAL A 337 -10.92 -12.79 -27.38
CA VAL A 337 -12.02 -13.60 -26.82
C VAL A 337 -12.59 -12.91 -25.59
N ARG A 338 -13.93 -12.88 -25.50
CA ARG A 338 -14.63 -12.32 -24.36
C ARG A 338 -15.58 -13.34 -23.75
N ILE A 339 -15.69 -13.31 -22.43
CA ILE A 339 -16.64 -14.15 -21.70
C ILE A 339 -18.08 -13.84 -22.17
N GLY A 340 -18.85 -14.90 -22.40
CA GLY A 340 -20.22 -14.83 -22.91
C GLY A 340 -20.33 -14.86 -24.43
N MET A 341 -19.21 -14.89 -25.19
CA MET A 341 -19.29 -15.11 -26.64
C MET A 341 -19.80 -16.53 -26.95
N SER A 342 -20.70 -16.61 -27.90
CA SER A 342 -21.16 -17.90 -28.44
C SER A 342 -20.06 -18.53 -29.29
N ALA A 343 -19.90 -19.83 -29.16
CA ALA A 343 -18.86 -20.59 -29.82
C ALA A 343 -19.44 -21.86 -30.45
N THR A 344 -18.92 -22.17 -31.64
CA THR A 344 -19.17 -23.43 -32.33
C THR A 344 -17.87 -24.24 -32.34
N VAL A 345 -17.91 -25.41 -31.70
CA VAL A 345 -16.75 -26.32 -31.59
C VAL A 345 -16.93 -27.47 -32.56
N ARG A 346 -15.91 -27.74 -33.36
CA ARG A 346 -15.83 -28.87 -34.27
C ARG A 346 -14.66 -29.76 -33.88
N PRO A 347 -14.96 -30.98 -33.46
CA PRO A 347 -13.94 -31.98 -33.12
C PRO A 347 -13.08 -32.38 -34.30
#